data_4038278babbc267617af22d24849c971
#
_entry.id   4038278babbc267617af22d24849c971
#
_cell.length_a   1.000
_cell.length_b   1.000
_cell.length_c   1.000
_cell.angle_alpha   90.00
_cell.angle_beta   90.00
_cell.angle_gamma   90.00
#
_symmetry.space_group_name_H-M   'P 1'
#
loop_
_entity.id
_entity.type
_entity.pdbx_description
1 polymer ?
#
loop_
_entity_poly.entity_id
_entity_poly.type
_entity_poly.pdbx_seq_one_letter_code
_entity_poly.pdbx_strand_id
1 'polypeptide(L)'
;MKPSDYKKAKEVVSSELAKVGLHGNVKINRLSWQALEIPGYNVDFTYSEKTYDGQTVPLEVHAFLQNDWSDPYGQTTPSYKEVFTEQKAVQKKEAQLLDKLKKQDLGLTLSYFHFLPNVDSSYQKEAAEELEELAAQNRQEGKNDFAGYYQIPYATLIQKGMVRMMISVEDDQAIQEKDLKVAAKKLDASDLPDGDYDFYYLDFKNKDHESITYKFNVKDGQVVKLDQ
;
A
#
# COMPACT_ATOMS: atom_id res chain seq x y z
N MET A 1 9.42 26.02 19.02
CA MET A 1 10.50 25.57 18.12
C MET A 1 11.07 26.76 17.36
N LYS A 2 12.37 26.84 17.18
CA LYS A 2 13.05 27.94 16.48
C LYS A 2 13.15 27.59 14.98
N PRO A 3 13.31 28.55 14.06
CA PRO A 3 13.56 28.26 12.64
C PRO A 3 14.79 27.37 12.39
N SER A 4 15.82 27.47 13.26
CA SER A 4 17.00 26.61 13.23
C SER A 4 16.66 25.12 13.45
N ASP A 5 15.64 24.84 14.28
CA ASP A 5 15.25 23.48 14.59
C ASP A 5 14.55 22.83 13.39
N TYR A 6 13.73 23.58 12.64
CA TYR A 6 13.11 23.12 11.41
C TYR A 6 14.15 22.82 10.32
N LYS A 7 15.18 23.69 10.21
CA LYS A 7 16.29 23.46 9.29
C LYS A 7 17.03 22.18 9.65
N LYS A 8 17.35 21.99 10.94
CA LYS A 8 18.03 20.80 11.44
C LYS A 8 17.21 19.54 11.20
N ALA A 9 15.90 19.57 11.51
CA ALA A 9 14.99 18.45 11.25
C ALA A 9 15.01 18.06 9.75
N LYS A 10 14.92 19.04 8.85
CA LYS A 10 14.99 18.78 7.41
C LYS A 10 16.31 18.14 6.98
N GLU A 11 17.43 18.63 7.49
CA GLU A 11 18.77 18.09 7.20
C GLU A 11 18.88 16.62 7.66
N VAL A 12 18.42 16.33 8.88
CA VAL A 12 18.43 14.97 9.44
C VAL A 12 17.55 14.04 8.64
N VAL A 13 16.27 14.40 8.44
CA VAL A 13 15.32 13.58 7.66
C VAL A 13 15.87 13.31 6.26
N SER A 14 16.37 14.35 5.57
CA SER A 14 16.96 14.18 4.24
C SER A 14 18.19 13.25 4.25
N SER A 15 19.00 13.32 5.31
CA SER A 15 20.16 12.44 5.47
C SER A 15 19.77 10.99 5.72
N GLU A 16 18.76 10.74 6.56
CA GLU A 16 18.26 9.38 6.81
C GLU A 16 17.66 8.76 5.53
N LEU A 17 16.84 9.53 4.81
CA LEU A 17 16.28 9.09 3.54
C LEU A 17 17.37 8.82 2.48
N ALA A 18 18.42 9.64 2.45
CA ALA A 18 19.55 9.44 1.51
C ALA A 18 20.33 8.15 1.78
N LYS A 19 20.43 7.70 3.05
CA LYS A 19 21.07 6.41 3.40
C LYS A 19 20.37 5.22 2.75
N VAL A 20 19.08 5.35 2.50
CA VAL A 20 18.24 4.35 1.85
C VAL A 20 17.94 4.70 0.38
N GLY A 21 18.71 5.62 -0.24
CA GLY A 21 18.63 5.98 -1.66
C GLY A 21 17.45 6.86 -2.05
N LEU A 22 16.72 7.43 -1.09
CA LEU A 22 15.62 8.36 -1.35
C LEU A 22 16.15 9.80 -1.37
N HIS A 23 16.10 10.45 -2.54
CA HIS A 23 16.65 11.78 -2.78
C HIS A 23 15.59 12.82 -3.19
N GLY A 24 14.32 12.51 -2.92
CA GLY A 24 13.18 13.38 -3.19
C GLY A 24 13.14 14.63 -2.33
N ASN A 25 12.10 15.42 -2.48
CA ASN A 25 11.94 16.66 -1.74
C ASN A 25 11.32 16.40 -0.35
N VAL A 26 11.94 16.97 0.68
CA VAL A 26 11.46 16.95 2.07
C VAL A 26 10.94 18.32 2.46
N LYS A 27 9.71 18.38 2.96
CA LYS A 27 9.08 19.56 3.55
C LYS A 27 8.64 19.24 4.96
N ILE A 28 9.23 19.89 5.97
CA ILE A 28 8.79 19.75 7.36
C ILE A 28 7.49 20.54 7.54
N ASN A 29 6.41 19.85 7.94
CA ASN A 29 5.09 20.43 8.14
C ASN A 29 4.91 20.88 9.60
N ARG A 30 5.36 20.03 10.53
CA ARG A 30 5.26 20.30 11.97
C ARG A 30 6.47 19.72 12.70
N LEU A 31 6.89 20.44 13.72
CA LEU A 31 7.95 19.99 14.63
C LEU A 31 7.53 20.34 16.06
N SER A 32 7.52 19.34 16.93
CA SER A 32 7.23 19.55 18.36
C SER A 32 8.20 18.74 19.22
N TRP A 33 8.49 19.26 20.40
CA TRP A 33 9.32 18.60 21.41
C TRP A 33 8.44 17.86 22.40
N GLN A 34 8.85 16.65 22.78
CA GLN A 34 8.28 15.95 23.92
C GLN A 34 9.37 15.63 24.95
N ALA A 35 9.01 15.78 26.24
CA ALA A 35 9.90 15.52 27.36
C ALA A 35 9.59 14.23 28.13
N LEU A 36 8.49 13.53 27.77
CA LEU A 36 8.00 12.35 28.48
C LEU A 36 8.75 11.08 28.00
N GLU A 37 9.04 10.18 28.97
CA GLU A 37 9.66 8.87 28.79
C GLU A 37 10.95 8.89 27.96
N ILE A 38 10.85 9.14 26.67
CA ILE A 38 11.98 9.33 25.77
C ILE A 38 11.94 10.77 25.24
N PRO A 39 12.88 11.63 25.65
CA PRO A 39 12.95 13.01 25.16
C PRO A 39 13.32 13.05 23.66
N GLY A 40 12.60 13.87 22.90
CA GLY A 40 12.87 13.97 21.46
C GLY A 40 11.92 14.87 20.70
N TYR A 41 11.95 14.75 19.40
CA TYR A 41 11.19 15.57 18.46
C TYR A 41 10.19 14.72 17.69
N ASN A 42 8.92 15.09 17.73
CA ASN A 42 7.93 14.60 16.76
C ASN A 42 8.03 15.45 15.51
N VAL A 43 8.23 14.83 14.38
CA VAL A 43 8.46 15.46 13.08
C VAL A 43 7.41 14.96 12.10
N ASP A 44 6.49 15.85 11.70
CA ASP A 44 5.58 15.59 10.60
C ASP A 44 6.17 16.22 9.34
N PHE A 45 6.35 15.46 8.30
CA PHE A 45 6.89 15.95 7.04
C PHE A 45 6.22 15.33 5.84
N THR A 46 6.27 16.06 4.71
CA THR A 46 5.91 15.52 3.40
C THR A 46 7.21 15.17 2.67
N TYR A 47 7.33 13.91 2.28
CA TYR A 47 8.32 13.45 1.30
C TYR A 47 7.65 13.35 -0.06
N SER A 48 8.32 13.77 -1.14
CA SER A 48 7.80 13.61 -2.49
C SER A 48 8.87 13.24 -3.49
N GLU A 49 8.56 12.28 -4.34
CA GLU A 49 9.42 11.79 -5.42
C GLU A 49 8.59 11.52 -6.68
N LYS A 50 9.27 11.44 -7.82
CA LYS A 50 8.63 11.11 -9.09
C LYS A 50 8.54 9.60 -9.29
N THR A 51 7.39 9.15 -9.75
CA THR A 51 7.16 7.78 -10.22
C THR A 51 7.68 7.58 -11.65
N TYR A 52 7.67 6.34 -12.11
CA TYR A 52 8.08 5.94 -13.46
C TYR A 52 7.37 6.69 -14.60
N ASP A 53 6.11 7.13 -14.37
CA ASP A 53 5.29 7.90 -15.31
C ASP A 53 5.44 9.42 -15.13
N GLY A 54 6.40 9.86 -14.30
CA GLY A 54 6.74 11.27 -14.07
C GLY A 54 5.79 12.00 -13.11
N GLN A 55 4.82 11.30 -12.52
CA GLN A 55 3.95 11.85 -11.48
C GLN A 55 4.76 12.11 -10.21
N THR A 56 4.55 13.24 -9.54
CA THR A 56 5.07 13.46 -8.19
C THR A 56 4.08 12.90 -7.18
N VAL A 57 4.53 11.95 -6.35
CA VAL A 57 3.72 11.36 -5.26
C VAL A 57 4.18 11.96 -3.94
N PRO A 58 3.35 12.78 -3.26
CA PRO A 58 3.60 13.23 -1.91
C PRO A 58 3.14 12.17 -0.90
N LEU A 59 3.95 11.93 0.13
CA LEU A 59 3.63 11.09 1.27
C LEU A 59 3.77 11.89 2.55
N GLU A 60 2.77 11.80 3.41
CA GLU A 60 2.83 12.36 4.75
C GLU A 60 3.44 11.33 5.70
N VAL A 61 4.54 11.70 6.32
CA VAL A 61 5.29 10.83 7.24
C VAL A 61 5.34 11.46 8.60
N HIS A 62 5.07 10.64 9.63
CA HIS A 62 5.26 10.99 11.03
C HIS A 62 6.43 10.20 11.59
N ALA A 63 7.44 10.89 12.11
CA ALA A 63 8.62 10.27 12.69
C ALA A 63 8.94 10.87 14.06
N PHE A 64 9.56 10.06 14.90
CA PHE A 64 10.14 10.49 16.17
C PHE A 64 11.67 10.43 16.09
N LEU A 65 12.32 11.58 16.31
CA LEU A 65 13.76 11.68 16.43
C LEU A 65 14.16 11.89 17.90
N GLN A 66 15.18 11.20 18.36
CA GLN A 66 15.68 11.39 19.73
C GLN A 66 16.25 12.80 19.92
N ASN A 67 16.60 13.15 21.16
CA ASN A 67 17.12 14.47 21.54
C ASN A 67 18.45 14.82 20.85
N ASP A 68 19.21 13.82 20.42
CA ASP A 68 20.44 13.95 19.63
C ASP A 68 20.18 13.99 18.11
N TRP A 69 18.91 13.99 17.69
CA TRP A 69 18.44 13.96 16.32
C TRP A 69 18.62 12.61 15.61
N SER A 70 18.90 11.53 16.33
CA SER A 70 18.96 10.19 15.74
C SER A 70 17.58 9.63 15.46
N ASP A 71 17.48 8.76 14.44
CA ASP A 71 16.28 7.95 14.11
C ASP A 71 16.56 6.47 14.38
N PRO A 72 16.51 6.02 15.65
CA PRO A 72 16.84 4.63 15.99
C PRO A 72 15.78 3.62 15.55
N TYR A 73 14.61 4.09 15.14
CA TYR A 73 13.47 3.24 14.77
C TYR A 73 13.20 3.23 13.27
N GLY A 74 13.98 3.98 12.46
CA GLY A 74 13.80 4.07 11.02
C GLY A 74 12.46 4.67 10.58
N GLN A 75 11.86 5.51 11.44
CA GLN A 75 10.51 6.06 11.20
C GLN A 75 10.47 7.13 10.11
N THR A 76 11.62 7.63 9.68
CA THR A 76 11.71 8.60 8.59
C THR A 76 11.49 7.98 7.21
N THR A 77 11.57 6.66 7.08
CA THR A 77 11.45 5.97 5.80
C THR A 77 10.00 5.58 5.52
N PRO A 78 9.38 6.09 4.41
CA PRO A 78 8.03 5.69 4.02
C PRO A 78 7.95 4.20 3.70
N SER A 79 6.79 3.58 3.95
CA SER A 79 6.58 2.19 3.58
C SER A 79 6.27 2.03 2.09
N TYR A 80 6.65 0.89 1.52
CA TYR A 80 6.31 0.52 0.14
C TYR A 80 4.80 0.59 -0.12
N LYS A 81 3.99 0.10 0.82
CA LYS A 81 2.54 0.13 0.71
C LYS A 81 2.01 1.55 0.53
N GLU A 82 2.52 2.51 1.31
CA GLU A 82 2.13 3.92 1.18
C GLU A 82 2.52 4.48 -0.18
N VAL A 83 3.76 4.25 -0.63
CA VAL A 83 4.22 4.68 -1.96
C VAL A 83 3.30 4.14 -3.06
N PHE A 84 2.93 2.88 -2.97
CA PHE A 84 2.10 2.23 -3.98
C PHE A 84 0.67 2.79 -3.99
N THR A 85 0.02 2.90 -2.83
CA THR A 85 -1.40 3.29 -2.73
C THR A 85 -1.64 4.76 -3.05
N GLU A 86 -0.63 5.62 -2.87
CA GLU A 86 -0.74 7.05 -3.19
C GLU A 86 -0.55 7.37 -4.68
N GLN A 87 -0.21 6.38 -5.52
CA GLN A 87 -0.08 6.61 -6.96
C GLN A 87 -1.45 6.82 -7.61
N LYS A 88 -1.63 7.95 -8.29
CA LYS A 88 -2.88 8.27 -9.01
C LYS A 88 -3.25 7.24 -10.07
N ALA A 89 -2.26 6.63 -10.72
CA ALA A 89 -2.49 5.56 -11.69
C ALA A 89 -3.16 4.35 -11.04
N VAL A 90 -2.72 3.97 -9.84
CA VAL A 90 -3.32 2.89 -9.03
C VAL A 90 -4.75 3.26 -8.65
N GLN A 91 -4.96 4.41 -8.01
CA GLN A 91 -6.28 4.89 -7.57
C GLN A 91 -7.29 4.99 -8.73
N LYS A 92 -6.83 5.51 -9.88
CA LYS A 92 -7.66 5.59 -11.08
C LYS A 92 -8.06 4.21 -11.60
N LYS A 93 -7.13 3.25 -11.59
CA LYS A 93 -7.43 1.87 -12.03
C LYS A 93 -8.38 1.18 -11.07
N GLU A 94 -8.20 1.35 -9.77
CA GLU A 94 -9.12 0.85 -8.72
C GLU A 94 -10.54 1.37 -8.94
N ALA A 95 -10.70 2.69 -9.12
CA ALA A 95 -12.00 3.29 -9.39
C ALA A 95 -12.65 2.74 -10.67
N GLN A 96 -11.88 2.59 -11.75
CA GLN A 96 -12.38 2.02 -13.01
C GLN A 96 -12.86 0.57 -12.88
N LEU A 97 -12.12 -0.25 -12.13
CA LEU A 97 -12.48 -1.65 -11.89
C LEU A 97 -13.72 -1.75 -11.00
N LEU A 98 -13.78 -0.94 -9.94
CA LEU A 98 -14.97 -0.88 -9.08
C LEU A 98 -16.22 -0.48 -9.85
N ASP A 99 -16.14 0.54 -10.72
CA ASP A 99 -17.27 0.97 -11.54
C ASP A 99 -17.77 -0.11 -12.51
N LYS A 100 -16.86 -0.95 -13.03
CA LYS A 100 -17.22 -2.11 -13.86
C LYS A 100 -17.90 -3.20 -13.05
N LEU A 101 -17.37 -3.51 -11.88
CA LEU A 101 -17.91 -4.52 -10.98
C LEU A 101 -19.30 -4.14 -10.46
N LYS A 102 -19.53 -2.87 -10.12
CA LYS A 102 -20.84 -2.36 -9.68
C LYS A 102 -21.96 -2.49 -10.73
N LYS A 103 -21.62 -2.65 -12.01
CA LYS A 103 -22.59 -2.87 -13.08
C LYS A 103 -23.01 -4.33 -13.23
N GLN A 104 -22.33 -5.24 -12.56
CA GLN A 104 -22.66 -6.67 -12.58
C GLN A 104 -23.70 -6.98 -11.49
N ASP A 105 -24.61 -7.90 -11.78
CA ASP A 105 -25.60 -8.39 -10.80
C ASP A 105 -24.99 -9.50 -9.91
N LEU A 106 -24.12 -9.09 -9.01
CA LEU A 106 -23.47 -10.00 -8.08
C LEU A 106 -24.34 -10.35 -6.85
N GLY A 107 -25.43 -9.60 -6.64
CA GLY A 107 -26.25 -9.71 -5.43
C GLY A 107 -25.56 -9.15 -4.17
N LEU A 108 -24.56 -8.29 -4.34
CA LEU A 108 -23.79 -7.64 -3.29
C LEU A 108 -23.64 -6.15 -3.59
N THR A 109 -23.60 -5.34 -2.55
CA THR A 109 -23.22 -3.92 -2.66
C THR A 109 -21.70 -3.80 -2.48
N LEU A 110 -21.00 -3.35 -3.52
CA LEU A 110 -19.54 -3.19 -3.47
C LEU A 110 -19.18 -1.77 -3.05
N SER A 111 -18.28 -1.62 -2.09
CA SER A 111 -17.81 -0.32 -1.60
C SER A 111 -16.47 0.10 -2.19
N TYR A 112 -15.48 -0.78 -2.19
CA TYR A 112 -14.12 -0.49 -2.63
C TYR A 112 -13.52 -1.63 -3.44
N PHE A 113 -12.59 -1.25 -4.33
CA PHE A 113 -11.64 -2.15 -4.96
C PHE A 113 -10.23 -1.65 -4.63
N HIS A 114 -9.37 -2.50 -4.10
CA HIS A 114 -8.01 -2.15 -3.74
C HIS A 114 -6.98 -3.12 -4.27
N PHE A 115 -5.88 -2.57 -4.77
CA PHE A 115 -4.65 -3.30 -4.98
C PHE A 115 -3.86 -3.31 -3.67
N LEU A 116 -3.65 -4.48 -3.09
CA LEU A 116 -2.90 -4.66 -1.86
C LEU A 116 -1.53 -5.26 -2.18
N PRO A 117 -0.45 -4.49 -2.07
CA PRO A 117 0.88 -5.03 -2.25
C PRO A 117 1.16 -6.13 -1.21
N ASN A 118 1.59 -7.29 -1.68
CA ASN A 118 2.05 -8.39 -0.84
C ASN A 118 3.48 -8.11 -0.38
N VAL A 119 3.63 -7.21 0.58
CA VAL A 119 4.94 -6.83 1.14
C VAL A 119 5.34 -7.74 2.29
N ASP A 120 4.33 -8.35 2.95
CA ASP A 120 4.57 -9.31 4.02
C ASP A 120 4.76 -10.71 3.41
N SER A 121 6.02 -11.08 3.31
CA SER A 121 6.56 -12.32 2.78
C SER A 121 5.99 -13.61 3.37
N SER A 122 5.09 -13.54 4.36
CA SER A 122 4.49 -14.73 4.97
C SER A 122 3.53 -15.48 4.04
N TYR A 123 3.04 -14.85 2.95
CA TYR A 123 2.01 -15.44 2.12
C TYR A 123 2.46 -15.93 0.75
N GLN A 124 3.59 -15.43 0.21
CA GLN A 124 4.09 -15.89 -1.08
C GLN A 124 5.62 -15.84 -1.09
N LYS A 125 6.25 -16.99 -0.91
CA LYS A 125 7.71 -17.14 -0.93
C LYS A 125 8.33 -16.61 -2.23
N GLU A 126 7.67 -16.87 -3.35
CA GLU A 126 8.12 -16.45 -4.69
C GLU A 126 8.08 -14.92 -4.85
N ALA A 127 7.01 -14.27 -4.38
CA ALA A 127 6.93 -12.80 -4.42
C ALA A 127 7.97 -12.14 -3.50
N ALA A 128 8.28 -12.76 -2.37
CA ALA A 128 9.34 -12.29 -1.47
C ALA A 128 10.73 -12.43 -2.11
N GLU A 129 10.99 -13.52 -2.82
CA GLU A 129 12.24 -13.75 -3.55
C GLU A 129 12.40 -12.72 -4.69
N GLU A 130 11.35 -12.46 -5.47
CA GLU A 130 11.38 -11.43 -6.52
C GLU A 130 11.55 -10.00 -5.98
N LEU A 131 10.92 -9.66 -4.85
CA LEU A 131 11.15 -8.38 -4.16
C LEU A 131 12.60 -8.24 -3.72
N GLU A 132 13.18 -9.30 -3.15
CA GLU A 132 14.58 -9.30 -2.73
C GLU A 132 15.54 -9.18 -3.91
N GLU A 133 15.24 -9.80 -5.05
CA GLU A 133 16.01 -9.64 -6.28
C GLU A 133 15.98 -8.19 -6.79
N LEU A 134 14.79 -7.56 -6.81
CA LEU A 134 14.65 -6.14 -7.18
C LEU A 134 15.38 -5.23 -6.18
N ALA A 135 15.29 -5.52 -4.90
CA ALA A 135 16.01 -4.80 -3.86
C ALA A 135 17.53 -4.94 -4.02
N ALA A 136 18.00 -6.16 -4.33
CA ALA A 136 19.42 -6.42 -4.59
C ALA A 136 19.91 -5.67 -5.84
N GLN A 137 19.13 -5.64 -6.92
CA GLN A 137 19.44 -4.87 -8.11
C GLN A 137 19.52 -3.37 -7.81
N ASN A 138 18.56 -2.81 -7.08
CA ASN A 138 18.57 -1.42 -6.69
C ASN A 138 19.79 -1.06 -5.82
N ARG A 139 20.18 -1.94 -4.90
CA ARG A 139 21.40 -1.76 -4.09
C ARG A 139 22.67 -1.72 -4.96
N GLN A 140 22.77 -2.62 -5.96
CA GLN A 140 23.88 -2.63 -6.92
C GLN A 140 23.96 -1.35 -7.75
N GLU A 141 22.82 -0.75 -8.08
CA GLU A 141 22.74 0.51 -8.81
C GLU A 141 22.89 1.75 -7.89
N GLY A 142 23.16 1.55 -6.60
CA GLY A 142 23.26 2.64 -5.61
C GLY A 142 21.92 3.27 -5.25
N LYS A 143 20.81 2.61 -5.58
CA LYS A 143 19.45 2.95 -5.16
C LYS A 143 19.09 2.13 -3.92
N ASN A 144 18.13 2.62 -3.13
CA ASN A 144 17.54 1.76 -2.11
C ASN A 144 16.38 0.95 -2.68
N ASP A 145 15.86 0.04 -1.86
CA ASP A 145 14.71 -0.81 -2.20
C ASP A 145 13.47 0.02 -2.51
N PHE A 146 13.29 1.12 -1.82
CA PHE A 146 12.18 2.06 -2.00
C PHE A 146 12.23 2.84 -3.32
N ALA A 147 13.39 3.28 -3.76
CA ALA A 147 13.54 3.99 -5.03
C ALA A 147 13.04 3.13 -6.19
N GLY A 148 13.24 1.80 -6.11
CA GLY A 148 12.70 0.85 -7.07
C GLY A 148 11.18 0.89 -7.15
N TYR A 149 10.49 0.95 -6.01
CA TYR A 149 9.02 0.95 -5.98
C TYR A 149 8.39 2.18 -6.64
N TYR A 150 9.04 3.35 -6.60
CA TYR A 150 8.60 4.52 -7.35
C TYR A 150 8.75 4.32 -8.86
N GLN A 151 9.67 3.48 -9.31
CA GLN A 151 10.02 3.28 -10.71
C GLN A 151 9.39 2.03 -11.33
N ILE A 152 8.72 1.18 -10.56
CA ILE A 152 8.08 -0.03 -11.07
C ILE A 152 6.61 0.26 -11.39
N PRO A 153 6.15 0.02 -12.64
CA PRO A 153 4.74 0.12 -12.99
C PRO A 153 3.88 -0.85 -12.16
N TYR A 154 2.75 -0.39 -11.64
CA TYR A 154 1.84 -1.24 -10.88
C TYR A 154 1.39 -2.49 -11.65
N ALA A 155 1.23 -2.38 -12.97
CA ALA A 155 0.88 -3.51 -13.84
C ALA A 155 1.95 -4.61 -13.82
N THR A 156 3.24 -4.25 -13.72
CA THR A 156 4.35 -5.20 -13.58
C THR A 156 4.24 -5.94 -12.24
N LEU A 157 3.91 -5.24 -11.16
CA LEU A 157 3.76 -5.85 -9.83
C LEU A 157 2.57 -6.84 -9.80
N ILE A 158 1.46 -6.50 -10.46
CA ILE A 158 0.31 -7.41 -10.60
C ILE A 158 0.74 -8.66 -11.38
N GLN A 159 1.37 -8.47 -12.54
CA GLN A 159 1.83 -9.57 -13.40
C GLN A 159 2.79 -10.52 -12.69
N LYS A 160 3.58 -10.00 -11.75
CA LYS A 160 4.51 -10.78 -10.93
C LYS A 160 3.87 -11.42 -9.68
N GLY A 161 2.56 -11.26 -9.48
CA GLY A 161 1.87 -11.78 -8.29
C GLY A 161 2.23 -11.05 -6.99
N MET A 162 2.83 -9.86 -7.08
CA MET A 162 3.26 -9.07 -5.93
C MET A 162 2.14 -8.19 -5.36
N VAL A 163 0.96 -8.25 -5.96
CA VAL A 163 -0.24 -7.47 -5.56
C VAL A 163 -1.43 -8.41 -5.53
N ARG A 164 -2.13 -8.39 -4.41
CA ARG A 164 -3.43 -9.04 -4.24
C ARG A 164 -4.54 -8.01 -4.46
N MET A 165 -5.67 -8.40 -4.98
CA MET A 165 -6.83 -7.55 -5.19
C MET A 165 -7.89 -7.82 -4.15
N MET A 166 -8.40 -6.77 -3.52
CA MET A 166 -9.47 -6.86 -2.53
C MET A 166 -10.72 -6.11 -3.03
N ILE A 167 -11.86 -6.79 -2.99
CA ILE A 167 -13.17 -6.23 -3.30
C ILE A 167 -13.96 -6.16 -1.99
N SER A 168 -14.14 -4.94 -1.47
CA SER A 168 -14.87 -4.74 -0.22
C SER A 168 -16.37 -4.70 -0.48
N VAL A 169 -17.10 -5.42 0.36
CA VAL A 169 -18.55 -5.50 0.35
C VAL A 169 -19.09 -4.70 1.52
N GLU A 170 -20.10 -3.88 1.26
CA GLU A 170 -20.86 -3.14 2.26
C GLU A 170 -22.34 -3.46 2.06
N ASP A 171 -22.98 -4.09 3.03
CA ASP A 171 -24.38 -4.42 2.94
C ASP A 171 -25.12 -4.08 4.25
N ASP A 172 -26.38 -3.72 4.12
CA ASP A 172 -27.28 -3.48 5.26
C ASP A 172 -27.74 -4.77 5.94
N GLN A 173 -27.62 -5.89 5.27
CA GLN A 173 -27.89 -7.23 5.79
C GLN A 173 -26.57 -7.94 6.15
N ALA A 174 -26.65 -8.86 7.11
CA ALA A 174 -25.49 -9.69 7.45
C ALA A 174 -25.13 -10.60 6.26
N ILE A 175 -23.93 -10.43 5.74
CA ILE A 175 -23.36 -11.26 4.67
C ILE A 175 -22.75 -12.52 5.29
N GLN A 176 -22.89 -13.64 4.61
CA GLN A 176 -22.24 -14.90 4.96
C GLN A 176 -21.24 -15.29 3.87
N GLU A 177 -20.29 -16.15 4.20
CA GLU A 177 -19.28 -16.63 3.24
C GLU A 177 -19.92 -17.25 1.98
N LYS A 178 -21.04 -17.95 2.13
CA LYS A 178 -21.80 -18.52 1.01
C LYS A 178 -22.27 -17.46 0.00
N ASP A 179 -22.59 -16.26 0.46
CA ASP A 179 -23.07 -15.17 -0.38
C ASP A 179 -21.90 -14.61 -1.22
N LEU A 180 -20.71 -14.45 -0.61
CA LEU A 180 -19.48 -14.09 -1.30
C LEU A 180 -19.09 -15.17 -2.33
N LYS A 181 -19.24 -16.44 -2.00
CA LYS A 181 -18.99 -17.57 -2.92
C LYS A 181 -19.94 -17.57 -4.11
N VAL A 182 -21.21 -17.23 -3.90
CA VAL A 182 -22.18 -17.08 -5.01
C VAL A 182 -21.81 -15.91 -5.91
N ALA A 183 -21.43 -14.77 -5.33
CA ALA A 183 -20.99 -13.62 -6.09
C ALA A 183 -19.74 -13.91 -6.93
N ALA A 184 -18.76 -14.62 -6.37
CA ALA A 184 -17.56 -15.03 -7.11
C ALA A 184 -17.88 -15.92 -8.31
N LYS A 185 -18.88 -16.79 -8.23
CA LYS A 185 -19.34 -17.63 -9.34
C LYS A 185 -20.08 -16.86 -10.44
N LYS A 186 -20.71 -15.73 -10.09
CA LYS A 186 -21.41 -14.86 -11.04
C LYS A 186 -20.49 -13.82 -11.67
N LEU A 187 -19.30 -13.66 -11.14
CA LEU A 187 -18.36 -12.63 -11.52
C LEU A 187 -17.91 -12.80 -12.97
N ASP A 188 -18.18 -11.80 -13.82
CA ASP A 188 -17.51 -11.65 -15.10
C ASP A 188 -16.13 -11.03 -14.86
N ALA A 189 -15.10 -11.87 -14.96
CA ALA A 189 -13.73 -11.49 -14.70
C ALA A 189 -12.96 -11.05 -15.95
N SER A 190 -13.60 -10.93 -17.11
CA SER A 190 -12.97 -10.64 -18.42
C SER A 190 -12.15 -9.33 -18.44
N ASP A 191 -12.51 -8.36 -17.62
CA ASP A 191 -11.83 -7.07 -17.47
C ASP A 191 -10.88 -6.99 -16.27
N LEU A 192 -10.83 -8.05 -15.47
CA LEU A 192 -10.01 -8.08 -14.26
C LEU A 192 -8.58 -8.53 -14.56
N PRO A 193 -7.57 -7.98 -13.90
CA PRO A 193 -6.22 -8.52 -13.96
C PRO A 193 -6.16 -9.96 -13.45
N ASP A 194 -5.26 -10.76 -14.02
CA ASP A 194 -4.95 -12.08 -13.48
C ASP A 194 -4.32 -11.95 -12.08
N GLY A 195 -4.65 -12.86 -11.18
CA GLY A 195 -4.08 -12.91 -9.83
C GLY A 195 -5.06 -13.30 -8.74
N ASP A 196 -4.65 -13.11 -7.49
CA ASP A 196 -5.41 -13.49 -6.31
C ASP A 196 -6.36 -12.37 -5.88
N TYR A 197 -7.58 -12.76 -5.54
CA TYR A 197 -8.67 -11.88 -5.15
C TYR A 197 -9.27 -12.30 -3.82
N ASP A 198 -9.65 -11.28 -3.03
CA ASP A 198 -10.49 -11.46 -1.85
C ASP A 198 -11.79 -10.67 -2.03
N PHE A 199 -12.95 -11.32 -1.85
CA PHE A 199 -14.12 -10.61 -1.37
C PHE A 199 -14.00 -10.44 0.14
N TYR A 200 -14.10 -9.21 0.61
CA TYR A 200 -13.96 -8.85 2.02
C TYR A 200 -15.21 -8.14 2.53
N TYR A 201 -15.79 -8.66 3.58
CA TYR A 201 -16.91 -8.04 4.30
C TYR A 201 -16.53 -7.84 5.76
N LEU A 202 -16.77 -6.65 6.28
CA LEU A 202 -16.60 -6.32 7.68
C LEU A 202 -17.98 -5.97 8.28
N ASP A 203 -18.44 -6.75 9.25
CA ASP A 203 -19.68 -6.49 9.95
C ASP A 203 -19.47 -5.46 11.06
N PHE A 204 -19.70 -4.20 10.75
CA PHE A 204 -19.64 -3.10 11.73
C PHE A 204 -20.81 -3.11 12.73
N LYS A 205 -21.89 -3.86 12.47
CA LYS A 205 -23.07 -3.94 13.34
C LYS A 205 -22.89 -4.98 14.42
N ASN A 206 -22.02 -5.96 14.21
CA ASN A 206 -21.63 -6.94 15.21
C ASN A 206 -20.62 -6.31 16.19
N LYS A 207 -20.85 -6.50 17.49
CA LYS A 207 -19.96 -5.98 18.55
C LYS A 207 -18.53 -6.52 18.45
N ASP A 208 -18.37 -7.70 17.87
CA ASP A 208 -17.08 -8.39 17.72
C ASP A 208 -16.37 -8.02 16.40
N HIS A 209 -16.99 -7.16 15.54
CA HIS A 209 -16.44 -6.72 14.25
C HIS A 209 -15.89 -7.88 13.42
N GLU A 210 -16.65 -8.96 13.31
CA GLU A 210 -16.23 -10.14 12.54
C GLU A 210 -16.04 -9.78 11.07
N SER A 211 -14.93 -10.21 10.51
CA SER A 211 -14.66 -10.09 9.09
C SER A 211 -14.83 -11.44 8.40
N ILE A 212 -15.44 -11.42 7.22
CA ILE A 212 -15.58 -12.59 6.36
C ILE A 212 -14.78 -12.34 5.09
N THR A 213 -13.91 -13.27 4.74
CA THR A 213 -13.09 -13.21 3.53
C THR A 213 -13.33 -14.46 2.70
N TYR A 214 -13.62 -14.27 1.41
CA TYR A 214 -13.70 -15.37 0.46
C TYR A 214 -12.65 -15.17 -0.62
N LYS A 215 -11.71 -16.12 -0.76
CA LYS A 215 -10.57 -16.07 -1.67
C LYS A 215 -10.86 -16.79 -2.98
N PHE A 216 -10.42 -16.20 -4.08
CA PHE A 216 -10.49 -16.80 -5.40
C PHE A 216 -9.35 -16.29 -6.29
N ASN A 217 -9.11 -16.98 -7.39
CA ASN A 217 -8.09 -16.58 -8.37
C ASN A 217 -8.76 -16.29 -9.73
N VAL A 218 -8.23 -15.28 -10.41
CA VAL A 218 -8.61 -14.95 -11.79
C VAL A 218 -7.44 -15.28 -12.70
N LYS A 219 -7.72 -15.98 -13.80
CA LYS A 219 -6.76 -16.29 -14.86
C LYS A 219 -7.45 -16.24 -16.22
N ASP A 220 -6.82 -15.56 -17.17
CA ASP A 220 -7.32 -15.40 -18.53
C ASP A 220 -8.79 -14.91 -18.58
N GLY A 221 -9.14 -13.97 -17.67
CA GLY A 221 -10.49 -13.40 -17.56
C GLY A 221 -11.54 -14.35 -16.99
N GLN A 222 -11.15 -15.40 -16.30
CA GLN A 222 -12.04 -16.39 -15.69
C GLN A 222 -11.69 -16.62 -14.21
N VAL A 223 -12.71 -16.86 -13.39
CA VAL A 223 -12.52 -17.35 -12.03
C VAL A 223 -12.15 -18.82 -12.09
N VAL A 224 -10.89 -19.18 -11.77
CA VAL A 224 -10.36 -20.54 -11.99
C VAL A 224 -10.17 -21.36 -10.74
N LYS A 225 -9.96 -20.73 -9.58
CA LYS A 225 -9.81 -21.42 -8.32
C LYS A 225 -10.61 -20.71 -7.24
N LEU A 226 -11.43 -21.48 -6.58
CA LEU A 226 -12.14 -21.07 -5.38
C LEU A 226 -11.53 -21.89 -4.26
N ASP A 227 -10.79 -21.26 -3.35
CA ASP A 227 -10.28 -21.97 -2.18
C ASP A 227 -11.44 -22.52 -1.35
N GLN A 228 -11.27 -23.78 -0.92
CA GLN A 228 -12.23 -24.50 -0.06
C GLN A 228 -11.96 -24.18 1.39
#